data_44774d96fdb31a7ab3821ecbe2ced416
#
_entry.id   44774d96fdb31a7ab3821ecbe2ced416
#
_cell.length_a   1.000
_cell.length_b   1.000
_cell.length_c   1.000
_cell.angle_alpha   90.00
_cell.angle_beta   90.00
_cell.angle_gamma   90.00
#
_symmetry.space_group_name_H-M   'P 1'
#
loop_
_entity.id
_entity.type
_entity.pdbx_description
1 polymer ?
#
loop_
_entity_poly.entity_id
_entity_poly.type
_entity_poly.pdbx_seq_one_letter_code
_entity_poly.pdbx_strand_id
1 'polypeptide(L)'
;MNKSITMKTALAALACTACVSASAQKQYPEQEKMKPGMSEYWTPQPKVVTPGDIKTNSAPSDAIVLFDGKDLSAWQNAKGGPAEWIVKDGVFTVDKKKGDILTKQKFENFQLHIEWCVPENITGTSQGRGNSGIFLQDMYEIQVLDCYNNETYEIGRASCRERV
;
A
#
# COMPACT_ATOMS: atom_id res chain seq x y z
N MET A 1 -77.40 -6.23 -34.34
CA MET A 1 -76.52 -7.04 -33.46
C MET A 1 -75.08 -6.55 -33.69
N ASN A 2 -74.52 -5.83 -32.77
CA ASN A 2 -73.07 -5.58 -32.54
C ASN A 2 -72.85 -4.24 -31.81
N LYS A 3 -73.22 -4.17 -30.56
CA LYS A 3 -72.81 -3.03 -29.70
C LYS A 3 -72.27 -3.46 -28.31
N SER A 4 -71.88 -4.75 -28.19
CA SER A 4 -71.46 -5.25 -26.85
C SER A 4 -69.97 -5.57 -26.69
N ILE A 5 -69.15 -5.43 -27.73
CA ILE A 5 -67.76 -5.87 -27.71
C ILE A 5 -66.77 -4.72 -27.38
N THR A 6 -67.18 -3.47 -27.66
CA THR A 6 -66.26 -2.32 -27.51
C THR A 6 -66.11 -1.78 -26.10
N MET A 7 -66.97 -2.15 -25.18
CA MET A 7 -66.93 -1.60 -23.80
C MET A 7 -66.09 -2.43 -22.83
N LYS A 8 -65.87 -3.71 -23.12
CA LYS A 8 -65.05 -4.57 -22.28
C LYS A 8 -63.53 -4.43 -22.50
N THR A 9 -63.15 -4.05 -23.71
CA THR A 9 -61.72 -3.82 -24.03
C THR A 9 -61.20 -2.46 -23.54
N ALA A 10 -62.05 -1.47 -23.39
CA ALA A 10 -61.68 -0.15 -22.88
C ALA A 10 -61.40 -0.16 -21.37
N LEU A 11 -62.08 -1.03 -20.57
CA LEU A 11 -61.86 -1.14 -19.14
C LEU A 11 -60.56 -1.90 -18.80
N ALA A 12 -60.15 -2.84 -19.63
CA ALA A 12 -58.91 -3.58 -19.42
C ALA A 12 -57.65 -2.74 -19.69
N ALA A 13 -57.74 -1.79 -20.63
CA ALA A 13 -56.63 -0.90 -20.92
C ALA A 13 -56.42 0.18 -19.85
N LEU A 14 -57.47 0.59 -19.14
CA LEU A 14 -57.34 1.58 -18.07
C LEU A 14 -56.79 0.98 -16.76
N ALA A 15 -56.98 -0.32 -16.54
CA ALA A 15 -56.41 -1.01 -15.36
C ALA A 15 -54.91 -1.26 -15.46
N CYS A 16 -54.38 -1.42 -16.65
CA CYS A 16 -52.93 -1.61 -16.84
C CYS A 16 -52.07 -0.32 -16.72
N THR A 17 -52.69 0.84 -17.02
CA THR A 17 -51.95 2.13 -16.85
C THR A 17 -51.86 2.61 -15.41
N ALA A 18 -52.70 2.14 -14.51
CA ALA A 18 -52.63 2.47 -13.08
C ALA A 18 -51.59 1.68 -12.30
N CYS A 19 -51.09 0.55 -12.84
CA CYS A 19 -50.08 -0.26 -12.17
C CYS A 19 -48.64 0.18 -12.41
N VAL A 20 -48.37 1.09 -13.34
CA VAL A 20 -47.01 1.52 -13.68
C VAL A 20 -46.52 2.74 -12.89
N SER A 21 -47.42 3.41 -12.16
CA SER A 21 -47.07 4.63 -11.39
C SER A 21 -46.81 4.40 -9.91
N ALA A 22 -46.83 3.17 -9.43
CA ALA A 22 -46.42 2.83 -8.06
C ALA A 22 -44.97 2.30 -8.01
N SER A 23 -44.07 2.91 -8.78
CA SER A 23 -42.65 2.84 -8.47
C SER A 23 -42.48 3.57 -7.15
N ALA A 24 -42.41 2.82 -6.05
CA ALA A 24 -42.10 3.37 -4.74
C ALA A 24 -40.74 4.08 -4.88
N GLN A 25 -40.75 5.38 -5.07
CA GLN A 25 -39.59 6.19 -4.83
C GLN A 25 -39.12 5.88 -3.41
N LYS A 26 -38.00 5.19 -3.28
CA LYS A 26 -37.33 5.04 -1.98
C LYS A 26 -37.13 6.46 -1.46
N GLN A 27 -37.98 6.86 -0.53
CA GLN A 27 -37.84 8.12 0.17
C GLN A 27 -36.67 7.95 1.11
N TYR A 28 -35.51 8.40 0.64
CA TYR A 28 -34.35 8.49 1.53
C TYR A 28 -34.64 9.53 2.59
N PRO A 29 -34.29 9.26 3.85
CA PRO A 29 -34.43 10.27 4.89
C PRO A 29 -33.70 11.55 4.45
N GLU A 30 -34.34 12.69 4.69
CA GLU A 30 -33.73 13.98 4.39
C GLU A 30 -32.41 14.07 5.12
N GLN A 31 -31.33 14.30 4.36
CA GLN A 31 -30.00 14.44 4.95
C GLN A 31 -29.98 15.70 5.82
N GLU A 32 -29.62 15.53 7.08
CA GLU A 32 -29.39 16.70 7.94
C GLU A 32 -28.38 17.65 7.30
N LYS A 33 -28.71 18.94 7.34
CA LYS A 33 -27.75 19.96 6.87
C LYS A 33 -26.47 19.86 7.69
N MET A 34 -25.35 19.72 7.01
CA MET A 34 -24.03 19.72 7.63
C MET A 34 -23.85 20.96 8.51
N LYS A 35 -23.54 20.75 9.77
CA LYS A 35 -23.18 21.81 10.72
C LYS A 35 -21.66 21.84 10.85
N PRO A 36 -21.03 23.00 11.04
CA PRO A 36 -19.57 23.10 11.20
C PRO A 36 -18.99 22.11 12.20
N GLY A 37 -19.62 21.94 13.35
CA GLY A 37 -19.18 21.02 14.38
C GLY A 37 -19.24 19.52 14.00
N MET A 38 -19.88 19.13 12.92
CA MET A 38 -19.94 17.73 12.50
C MET A 38 -18.59 17.21 11.96
N SER A 39 -17.73 18.10 11.50
CA SER A 39 -16.38 17.77 11.00
C SER A 39 -15.28 18.05 12.02
N GLU A 40 -15.60 18.65 13.16
CA GLU A 40 -14.62 19.02 14.19
C GLU A 40 -14.36 17.91 15.20
N TYR A 41 -15.31 16.98 15.32
CA TYR A 41 -15.22 15.88 16.27
C TYR A 41 -14.98 14.56 15.54
N TRP A 42 -13.79 14.04 15.70
CA TRP A 42 -13.41 12.73 15.17
C TRP A 42 -13.29 11.71 16.30
N THR A 43 -13.96 10.57 16.13
CA THR A 43 -13.86 9.47 17.10
C THR A 43 -13.55 8.16 16.36
N PRO A 44 -12.52 7.41 16.75
CA PRO A 44 -11.61 7.68 17.88
C PRO A 44 -10.62 8.80 17.57
N GLN A 45 -10.18 9.53 18.60
CA GLN A 45 -9.11 10.52 18.47
C GLN A 45 -7.82 9.84 18.02
N PRO A 46 -7.09 10.43 17.05
CA PRO A 46 -5.79 9.90 16.64
C PRO A 46 -4.81 9.84 17.81
N LYS A 47 -3.98 8.82 17.83
CA LYS A 47 -2.90 8.74 18.83
C LYS A 47 -1.91 9.87 18.60
N VAL A 48 -1.44 10.46 19.68
CA VAL A 48 -0.33 11.41 19.61
C VAL A 48 0.96 10.64 19.34
N VAL A 49 1.62 10.97 18.25
CA VAL A 49 2.89 10.36 17.84
C VAL A 49 4.01 11.36 18.13
N THR A 50 5.03 10.92 18.88
CA THR A 50 6.26 11.69 19.02
C THR A 50 7.13 11.44 17.78
N PRO A 51 7.53 12.48 17.05
CA PRO A 51 8.38 12.31 15.88
C PRO A 51 9.74 11.75 16.27
N GLY A 52 10.37 11.04 15.34
CA GLY A 52 11.75 10.63 15.47
C GLY A 52 12.71 11.82 15.41
N ASP A 53 13.93 11.63 15.84
CA ASP A 53 14.98 12.63 15.77
C ASP A 53 16.05 12.20 14.76
N ILE A 54 16.20 13.01 13.70
CA ILE A 54 17.18 12.78 12.63
C ILE A 54 18.62 12.74 13.16
N LYS A 55 18.93 13.53 14.21
CA LYS A 55 20.29 13.60 14.76
C LYS A 55 20.69 12.32 15.49
N THR A 56 19.73 11.67 16.13
CA THR A 56 19.93 10.42 16.86
C THR A 56 19.50 9.20 16.06
N ASN A 57 18.98 9.41 14.85
CA ASN A 57 18.40 8.36 14.00
C ASN A 57 17.33 7.52 14.73
N SER A 58 16.56 8.19 15.59
CA SER A 58 15.51 7.51 16.34
C SER A 58 14.22 7.45 15.54
N ALA A 59 13.53 6.32 15.64
CA ALA A 59 12.23 6.13 14.99
C ALA A 59 11.10 6.90 15.71
N PRO A 60 10.00 7.26 15.02
CA PRO A 60 8.79 7.75 15.65
C PRO A 60 8.23 6.78 16.69
N SER A 61 7.48 7.28 17.68
CA SER A 61 7.00 6.48 18.81
C SER A 61 6.03 5.36 18.45
N ASP A 62 5.43 5.40 17.26
CA ASP A 62 4.52 4.38 16.71
C ASP A 62 5.17 3.47 15.67
N ALA A 63 6.46 3.65 15.38
CA ALA A 63 7.17 2.85 14.41
C ALA A 63 7.45 1.43 14.92
N ILE A 64 7.28 0.46 14.04
CA ILE A 64 7.76 -0.90 14.24
C ILE A 64 9.16 -0.97 13.66
N VAL A 65 10.16 -1.07 14.52
CA VAL A 65 11.56 -1.15 14.10
C VAL A 65 11.87 -2.55 13.63
N LEU A 66 12.12 -2.70 12.33
CA LEU A 66 12.45 -3.99 11.72
C LEU A 66 13.95 -4.30 11.76
N PHE A 67 14.78 -3.29 11.95
CA PHE A 67 16.22 -3.42 12.09
C PHE A 67 16.77 -2.24 12.91
N ASP A 68 17.44 -2.53 13.99
CA ASP A 68 18.01 -1.54 14.93
C ASP A 68 19.55 -1.47 14.84
N GLY A 69 20.15 -2.05 13.80
CA GLY A 69 21.59 -2.11 13.61
C GLY A 69 22.28 -3.30 14.27
N LYS A 70 21.56 -4.18 14.99
CA LYS A 70 22.16 -5.26 15.78
C LYS A 70 21.98 -6.65 15.16
N ASP A 71 20.75 -6.99 14.82
CA ASP A 71 20.43 -8.33 14.35
C ASP A 71 19.24 -8.35 13.38
N LEU A 72 18.97 -9.50 12.79
CA LEU A 72 17.85 -9.76 11.90
C LEU A 72 16.72 -10.53 12.59
N SER A 73 16.50 -10.34 13.87
CA SER A 73 15.49 -11.07 14.64
C SER A 73 14.06 -10.89 14.13
N ALA A 74 13.75 -9.74 13.51
CA ALA A 74 12.46 -9.47 12.88
C ALA A 74 12.29 -10.12 11.50
N TRP A 75 13.35 -10.75 10.97
CA TRP A 75 13.41 -11.28 9.62
C TRP A 75 13.55 -12.81 9.61
N GLN A 76 13.18 -13.40 8.50
CA GLN A 76 13.33 -14.82 8.22
C GLN A 76 13.72 -15.03 6.76
N ASN A 77 14.29 -16.18 6.43
CA ASN A 77 14.50 -16.58 5.05
C ASN A 77 13.18 -17.07 4.41
N ALA A 78 13.16 -17.24 3.09
CA ALA A 78 11.99 -17.68 2.34
C ALA A 78 11.42 -19.04 2.77
N LYS A 79 12.18 -19.85 3.52
CA LYS A 79 11.78 -21.17 4.02
C LYS A 79 11.27 -21.13 5.47
N GLY A 80 11.20 -19.93 6.07
CA GLY A 80 10.77 -19.73 7.47
C GLY A 80 11.86 -19.92 8.51
N GLY A 81 13.10 -20.18 8.10
CA GLY A 81 14.26 -20.22 8.99
C GLY A 81 14.83 -18.83 9.27
N PRO A 82 15.90 -18.72 10.07
CA PRO A 82 16.54 -17.44 10.38
C PRO A 82 17.08 -16.77 9.11
N ALA A 83 16.99 -15.43 9.07
CA ALA A 83 17.66 -14.64 8.05
C ALA A 83 19.18 -14.68 8.29
N GLU A 84 19.95 -14.91 7.24
CA GLU A 84 21.41 -15.11 7.34
C GLU A 84 22.22 -14.08 6.53
N TRP A 85 21.65 -12.90 6.27
CA TRP A 85 22.39 -11.81 5.70
C TRP A 85 23.42 -11.24 6.69
N ILE A 86 24.47 -10.63 6.20
CA ILE A 86 25.59 -10.17 7.01
C ILE A 86 25.21 -8.89 7.74
N VAL A 87 25.27 -8.90 9.07
CA VAL A 87 25.09 -7.70 9.90
C VAL A 87 26.45 -7.24 10.40
N LYS A 88 26.83 -6.01 10.06
CA LYS A 88 28.09 -5.41 10.47
C LYS A 88 27.97 -3.88 10.46
N ASP A 89 28.58 -3.24 11.44
CA ASP A 89 28.68 -1.78 11.55
C ASP A 89 27.32 -1.05 11.48
N GLY A 90 26.27 -1.64 12.06
CA GLY A 90 24.93 -1.06 12.08
C GLY A 90 24.14 -1.19 10.79
N VAL A 91 24.64 -1.95 9.82
CA VAL A 91 23.95 -2.22 8.55
C VAL A 91 23.83 -3.71 8.31
N PHE A 92 22.85 -4.13 7.52
CA PHE A 92 22.84 -5.48 6.97
C PHE A 92 23.08 -5.46 5.46
N THR A 93 23.84 -6.42 5.01
CA THR A 93 24.25 -6.53 3.60
C THR A 93 23.67 -7.78 2.97
N VAL A 94 23.15 -7.62 1.76
CA VAL A 94 22.61 -8.74 0.97
C VAL A 94 23.68 -9.80 0.74
N ASP A 95 23.40 -11.05 1.11
CA ASP A 95 24.19 -12.19 0.71
C ASP A 95 23.42 -13.00 -0.35
N LYS A 96 23.87 -12.90 -1.61
CA LYS A 96 23.26 -13.59 -2.75
C LYS A 96 23.15 -15.10 -2.58
N LYS A 97 24.03 -15.71 -1.78
CA LYS A 97 24.03 -17.16 -1.54
C LYS A 97 22.92 -17.60 -0.58
N LYS A 98 22.39 -16.65 0.20
CA LYS A 98 21.37 -16.89 1.23
C LYS A 98 19.96 -16.64 0.73
N GLY A 99 19.81 -16.08 -0.48
CA GLY A 99 18.52 -15.73 -1.06
C GLY A 99 17.84 -14.56 -0.35
N ASP A 100 16.54 -14.47 -0.51
CA ASP A 100 15.73 -13.38 0.00
C ASP A 100 15.41 -13.54 1.48
N ILE A 101 15.18 -12.41 2.13
CA ILE A 101 14.66 -12.34 3.49
C ILE A 101 13.30 -11.67 3.51
N LEU A 102 12.46 -12.08 4.44
CA LEU A 102 11.10 -11.56 4.62
C LEU A 102 10.89 -11.13 6.06
N THR A 103 10.03 -10.15 6.27
CA THR A 103 9.58 -9.81 7.61
C THR A 103 8.76 -10.95 8.22
N LYS A 104 9.00 -11.30 9.48
CA LYS A 104 8.19 -12.29 10.21
C LYS A 104 6.77 -11.79 10.41
N GLN A 105 6.62 -10.50 10.72
CA GLN A 105 5.33 -9.83 10.82
C GLN A 105 4.81 -9.49 9.43
N LYS A 106 3.50 -9.69 9.23
CA LYS A 106 2.80 -9.28 8.00
C LYS A 106 2.11 -7.95 8.21
N PHE A 107 2.09 -7.14 7.17
CA PHE A 107 1.50 -5.80 7.17
C PHE A 107 0.52 -5.68 6.01
N GLU A 108 -0.62 -5.04 6.24
CA GLU A 108 -1.61 -4.74 5.18
C GLU A 108 -1.51 -3.29 4.72
N ASN A 109 -1.63 -2.37 5.67
CA ASN A 109 -1.51 -0.93 5.44
C ASN A 109 -0.32 -0.41 6.23
N PHE A 110 0.66 0.18 5.55
CA PHE A 110 1.88 0.64 6.21
C PHE A 110 2.53 1.79 5.45
N GLN A 111 3.36 2.52 6.17
CA GLN A 111 4.38 3.39 5.62
C GLN A 111 5.73 2.75 5.92
N LEU A 112 6.56 2.60 4.90
CA LEU A 112 7.89 2.00 5.03
C LEU A 112 8.95 3.09 4.92
N HIS A 113 9.83 3.16 5.91
CA HIS A 113 11.09 3.89 5.82
C HIS A 113 12.23 2.90 5.73
N ILE A 114 13.05 3.02 4.71
CA ILE A 114 14.23 2.20 4.48
C ILE A 114 15.34 3.04 3.88
N GLU A 115 16.54 2.90 4.41
CA GLU A 115 17.74 3.51 3.87
C GLU A 115 18.62 2.42 3.26
N TRP A 116 19.24 2.72 2.15
CA TRP A 116 20.12 1.79 1.47
C TRP A 116 21.28 2.49 0.79
N CYS A 117 22.38 1.78 0.61
CA CYS A 117 23.49 2.25 -0.18
C CYS A 117 24.10 1.09 -1.00
N VAL A 118 24.73 1.45 -2.09
CA VAL A 118 25.47 0.51 -2.92
C VAL A 118 26.92 0.48 -2.45
N PRO A 119 27.57 -0.69 -2.35
CA PRO A 119 28.99 -0.77 -2.00
C PRO A 119 29.87 0.01 -2.97
N GLU A 120 30.93 0.65 -2.47
CA GLU A 120 31.85 1.46 -3.28
C GLU A 120 32.52 0.67 -4.43
N ASN A 121 32.82 -0.60 -4.17
CA ASN A 121 33.54 -1.47 -5.10
C ASN A 121 32.61 -2.34 -5.96
N ILE A 122 31.39 -1.86 -6.21
CA ILE A 122 30.44 -2.61 -7.03
C ILE A 122 30.90 -2.60 -8.50
N THR A 123 30.83 -3.76 -9.14
CA THR A 123 31.18 -3.95 -10.55
C THR A 123 29.99 -4.38 -11.36
N GLY A 124 30.06 -4.19 -12.66
CA GLY A 124 28.99 -4.55 -13.59
C GLY A 124 28.47 -3.36 -14.38
N THR A 125 27.45 -3.59 -15.18
CA THR A 125 26.81 -2.59 -16.03
C THR A 125 25.32 -2.81 -16.02
N SER A 126 24.54 -1.75 -16.27
CA SER A 126 23.09 -1.79 -16.39
C SER A 126 22.44 -2.53 -15.20
N GLN A 127 21.54 -3.46 -15.45
CA GLN A 127 20.84 -4.27 -14.45
C GLN A 127 21.76 -5.24 -13.66
N GLY A 128 22.97 -5.45 -14.12
CA GLY A 128 23.96 -6.32 -13.45
C GLY A 128 24.76 -5.61 -12.35
N ARG A 129 24.54 -4.30 -12.09
CA ARG A 129 25.32 -3.52 -11.14
C ARG A 129 24.44 -3.04 -9.97
N GLY A 130 24.69 -3.59 -8.76
CA GLY A 130 24.00 -3.18 -7.54
C GLY A 130 22.50 -3.38 -7.56
N ASN A 131 22.03 -4.41 -8.23
CA ASN A 131 20.62 -4.71 -8.38
C ASN A 131 20.10 -5.51 -7.18
N SER A 132 19.05 -5.01 -6.57
CA SER A 132 18.27 -5.62 -5.50
C SER A 132 16.84 -5.10 -5.55
N GLY A 133 15.95 -5.61 -4.72
CA GLY A 133 14.56 -5.19 -4.70
C GLY A 133 13.93 -5.25 -3.31
N ILE A 134 12.93 -4.42 -3.12
CA ILE A 134 12.06 -4.43 -1.95
C ILE A 134 10.68 -4.84 -2.44
N PHE A 135 10.26 -6.05 -2.08
CA PHE A 135 8.98 -6.59 -2.52
C PHE A 135 7.88 -6.25 -1.51
N LEU A 136 6.85 -5.56 -1.99
CA LEU A 136 5.65 -5.24 -1.23
C LEU A 136 4.57 -6.27 -1.57
N GLN A 137 4.01 -6.92 -0.53
CA GLN A 137 2.97 -7.95 -0.66
C GLN A 137 3.36 -9.10 -1.60
N ASP A 138 4.65 -9.39 -1.71
CA ASP A 138 5.19 -10.46 -2.57
C ASP A 138 4.86 -10.31 -4.07
N MET A 139 4.40 -9.13 -4.49
CA MET A 139 3.98 -8.85 -5.86
C MET A 139 4.63 -7.61 -6.47
N TYR A 140 4.84 -6.57 -5.69
CA TYR A 140 5.28 -5.27 -6.20
C TYR A 140 6.71 -5.01 -5.79
N GLU A 141 7.60 -4.89 -6.75
CA GLU A 141 9.01 -4.59 -6.51
C GLU A 141 9.27 -3.08 -6.58
N ILE A 142 9.90 -2.57 -5.53
CA ILE A 142 10.61 -1.31 -5.56
C ILE A 142 12.06 -1.63 -5.81
N GLN A 143 12.53 -1.39 -7.02
CA GLN A 143 13.89 -1.76 -7.41
C GLN A 143 14.93 -0.86 -6.74
N VAL A 144 15.96 -1.49 -6.19
CA VAL A 144 17.19 -0.87 -5.71
C VAL A 144 18.27 -1.14 -6.75
N LEU A 145 18.88 -0.11 -7.32
CA LEU A 145 19.84 -0.25 -8.39
C LEU A 145 20.92 0.83 -8.28
N ASP A 146 22.18 0.47 -8.57
CA ASP A 146 23.23 1.47 -8.78
C ASP A 146 23.07 2.11 -10.16
N CYS A 147 22.55 3.32 -10.18
CA CYS A 147 22.34 4.10 -11.39
C CYS A 147 23.38 5.22 -11.59
N TYR A 148 24.35 5.38 -10.68
CA TYR A 148 25.39 6.38 -10.83
C TYR A 148 26.30 6.05 -12.04
N ASN A 149 26.33 6.96 -13.04
CA ASN A 149 27.02 6.74 -14.30
C ASN A 149 26.79 5.34 -14.90
N ASN A 150 25.55 4.91 -14.91
CA ASN A 150 25.14 3.59 -15.37
C ASN A 150 24.01 3.71 -16.38
N GLU A 151 24.25 3.31 -17.60
CA GLU A 151 23.19 3.22 -18.62
C GLU A 151 22.22 2.12 -18.22
N THR A 152 21.00 2.53 -17.92
CA THR A 152 19.96 1.63 -17.44
C THR A 152 18.58 2.20 -17.76
N TYR A 153 17.56 1.39 -17.70
CA TYR A 153 16.20 1.84 -17.94
C TYR A 153 15.74 2.74 -16.79
N GLU A 154 15.48 4.00 -17.06
CA GLU A 154 15.10 4.98 -16.04
C GLU A 154 13.61 5.00 -15.72
N ILE A 155 12.80 4.34 -16.52
CA ILE A 155 11.34 4.39 -16.41
C ILE A 155 10.84 3.40 -15.34
N GLY A 156 10.12 3.92 -14.34
CA GLY A 156 9.44 3.10 -13.34
C GLY A 156 10.28 2.68 -12.14
N ARG A 157 11.44 3.30 -11.91
CA ARG A 157 12.32 2.99 -10.79
C ARG A 157 12.08 3.92 -9.61
N ALA A 158 11.90 3.32 -8.45
CA ALA A 158 11.93 4.07 -7.22
C ALA A 158 13.37 4.27 -6.79
N SER A 159 13.79 5.53 -6.81
CA SER A 159 15.00 6.12 -6.24
C SER A 159 16.35 5.50 -6.63
N CYS A 160 17.01 6.20 -7.50
CA CYS A 160 18.45 6.20 -7.58
C CYS A 160 18.98 7.22 -6.57
N ARG A 161 19.75 6.80 -5.58
CA ARG A 161 20.50 7.72 -4.74
C ARG A 161 21.90 7.89 -5.33
N GLU A 162 22.26 9.15 -5.56
CA GLU A 162 23.60 9.52 -5.94
C GLU A 162 24.58 9.09 -4.83
N ARG A 163 25.73 8.55 -5.21
CA ARG A 163 26.81 8.33 -4.25
C ARG A 163 27.30 9.68 -3.76
N VAL A 164 27.28 9.87 -2.49
CA VAL A 164 27.94 10.99 -1.81
C VAL A 164 29.35 10.60 -1.46
#